data_f5bbc6074788e0d2a9df13040b28201b
#
_entry.id   f5bbc6074788e0d2a9df13040b28201b
#
_cell.length_a   1.000
_cell.length_b   1.000
_cell.length_c   1.000
_cell.angle_alpha   90.00
_cell.angle_beta   90.00
_cell.angle_gamma   90.00
#
_symmetry.space_group_name_H-M   'P 1'
#
loop_
_entity.id
_entity.type
_entity.pdbx_description
1 polymer ?
#
loop_
_entity_poly.entity_id
_entity_poly.type
_entity_poly.pdbx_seq_one_letter_code
_entity_poly.pdbx_strand_id
1 'polypeptide(L)'
;VFALQNWVDENAGKPGFKSAGSITIIEAFELEKISAMPAPNQVLAVFEKVSSNENPDLTQKISLALDEIQDPGNLGTIIRTADWFGIRNIICSQHSADMYNPKVVQSTMASLGRVNIIYTSLVDFLKKSPVKKYATVLNGQPLQQIKPIQEGIIIVGNESKGISNEILSLCDKQITIERKGSAESLNAAVSAAIILYRLLHK
;
A
#
# COMPACT_ATOMS: atom_id res chain seq x y z
N VAL A 1 -8.48 14.11 19.32
CA VAL A 1 -9.01 14.69 18.08
C VAL A 1 -9.10 16.19 18.26
N PHE A 2 -8.71 16.97 17.25
CA PHE A 2 -8.87 18.41 17.16
C PHE A 2 -9.88 18.70 16.05
N ALA A 3 -10.91 19.49 16.31
CA ALA A 3 -11.97 19.73 15.34
C ALA A 3 -12.57 21.14 15.45
N LEU A 4 -13.10 21.64 14.33
CA LEU A 4 -13.92 22.84 14.32
C LEU A 4 -15.31 22.55 14.90
N GLN A 5 -15.97 23.54 15.49
CA GLN A 5 -17.28 23.38 16.10
C GLN A 5 -18.33 22.84 15.12
N ASN A 6 -18.35 23.36 13.89
CA ASN A 6 -19.29 22.90 12.86
C ASN A 6 -19.14 21.40 12.53
N TRP A 7 -17.88 20.88 12.50
CA TRP A 7 -17.65 19.44 12.31
C TRP A 7 -18.23 18.61 13.47
N VAL A 8 -18.06 19.08 14.69
CA VAL A 8 -18.63 18.43 15.89
C VAL A 8 -20.14 18.35 15.79
N ASP A 9 -20.79 19.48 15.47
CA ASP A 9 -22.24 19.58 15.37
C ASP A 9 -22.81 18.64 14.28
N GLU A 10 -22.14 18.55 13.13
CA GLU A 10 -22.52 17.68 12.01
C GLU A 10 -22.32 16.17 12.29
N ASN A 11 -21.45 15.81 13.23
CA ASN A 11 -21.02 14.43 13.45
C ASN A 11 -21.41 13.85 14.82
N ALA A 12 -21.87 14.66 15.78
CA ALA A 12 -22.17 14.23 17.16
C ALA A 12 -23.13 13.04 17.28
N GLY A 13 -24.03 12.86 16.31
CA GLY A 13 -25.00 11.74 16.29
C GLY A 13 -24.59 10.54 15.46
N LYS A 14 -23.42 10.57 14.79
CA LYS A 14 -23.00 9.48 13.88
C LYS A 14 -22.38 8.30 14.64
N PRO A 15 -22.54 7.08 14.10
CA PRO A 15 -21.84 5.90 14.65
C PRO A 15 -20.32 6.14 14.70
N GLY A 16 -19.70 5.79 15.82
CA GLY A 16 -18.25 5.94 16.02
C GLY A 16 -17.82 7.29 16.62
N PHE A 17 -18.66 8.30 16.64
CA PHE A 17 -18.31 9.61 17.23
C PHE A 17 -17.86 9.48 18.70
N LYS A 18 -18.58 8.67 19.49
CA LYS A 18 -18.23 8.40 20.91
C LYS A 18 -16.91 7.66 21.08
N SER A 19 -16.43 6.97 20.04
CA SER A 19 -15.16 6.23 20.04
C SER A 19 -13.97 7.11 19.62
N ALA A 20 -14.20 8.36 19.26
CA ALA A 20 -13.14 9.29 18.84
C ALA A 20 -12.21 9.73 19.99
N GLY A 21 -12.45 9.29 21.21
CA GLY A 21 -11.70 9.73 22.40
C GLY A 21 -12.01 11.18 22.78
N SER A 22 -11.01 11.89 23.32
CA SER A 22 -11.17 13.30 23.66
C SER A 22 -11.19 14.16 22.40
N ILE A 23 -12.19 15.03 22.30
CA ILE A 23 -12.31 16.02 21.22
C ILE A 23 -12.04 17.39 21.81
N THR A 24 -11.06 18.09 21.24
CA THR A 24 -10.75 19.49 21.56
C THR A 24 -11.24 20.36 20.42
N ILE A 25 -12.14 21.28 20.72
CA ILE A 25 -12.63 22.25 19.75
C ILE A 25 -11.55 23.34 19.59
N ILE A 26 -11.19 23.63 18.34
CA ILE A 26 -10.19 24.61 17.95
C ILE A 26 -10.69 25.50 16.83
N GLU A 27 -10.04 26.65 16.66
CA GLU A 27 -10.31 27.59 15.58
C GLU A 27 -9.63 27.18 14.27
N ALA A 28 -10.14 27.66 13.13
CA ALA A 28 -9.63 27.32 11.81
C ALA A 28 -8.12 27.63 11.65
N PHE A 29 -7.66 28.77 12.15
CA PHE A 29 -6.25 29.17 12.08
C PHE A 29 -5.33 28.28 12.93
N GLU A 30 -5.84 27.65 14.00
CA GLU A 30 -5.10 26.69 14.81
C GLU A 30 -4.98 25.35 14.06
N LEU A 31 -6.06 24.92 13.42
CA LEU A 31 -6.08 23.71 12.60
C LEU A 31 -5.10 23.81 11.42
N GLU A 32 -5.03 24.99 10.78
CA GLU A 32 -4.06 25.25 9.71
C GLU A 32 -2.61 25.11 10.17
N LYS A 33 -2.29 25.53 11.42
CA LYS A 33 -0.93 25.44 11.97
C LYS A 33 -0.50 24.01 12.28
N ILE A 34 -1.42 23.12 12.65
CA ILE A 34 -1.09 21.75 13.05
C ILE A 34 -1.30 20.73 11.91
N SER A 35 -1.98 21.13 10.84
CA SER A 35 -2.24 20.25 9.69
C SER A 35 -1.01 20.13 8.80
N ALA A 36 -0.74 18.91 8.32
CA ALA A 36 0.25 18.68 7.27
C ALA A 36 -0.31 18.91 5.84
N MET A 37 -1.58 19.31 5.73
CA MET A 37 -2.24 19.52 4.43
C MET A 37 -2.28 21.01 4.08
N PRO A 38 -2.02 21.39 2.79
CA PRO A 38 -2.14 22.77 2.34
C PRO A 38 -3.53 23.37 2.52
N ALA A 39 -4.57 22.54 2.42
CA ALA A 39 -5.96 22.88 2.72
C ALA A 39 -6.49 21.86 3.73
N PRO A 40 -6.44 22.14 5.03
CA PRO A 40 -6.90 21.21 6.05
C PRO A 40 -8.41 20.99 5.98
N ASN A 41 -8.83 19.79 6.33
CA ASN A 41 -10.23 19.50 6.58
C ASN A 41 -10.65 20.12 7.92
N GLN A 42 -11.91 19.94 8.31
CA GLN A 42 -12.47 20.48 9.55
C GLN A 42 -12.05 19.72 10.82
N VAL A 43 -11.26 18.65 10.68
CA VAL A 43 -10.84 17.77 11.79
C VAL A 43 -9.46 17.20 11.54
N LEU A 44 -8.69 17.07 12.62
CA LEU A 44 -7.41 16.38 12.68
C LEU A 44 -7.44 15.36 13.83
N ALA A 45 -7.10 14.13 13.52
CA ALA A 45 -7.01 13.07 14.51
C ALA A 45 -5.56 12.58 14.65
N VAL A 46 -5.12 12.40 15.89
CA VAL A 46 -3.83 11.80 16.22
C VAL A 46 -4.09 10.37 16.70
N PHE A 47 -3.39 9.41 16.12
CA PHE A 47 -3.48 8.00 16.47
C PHE A 47 -2.11 7.48 16.91
N GLU A 48 -2.13 6.47 17.77
CA GLU A 48 -0.93 5.68 18.02
C GLU A 48 -0.55 4.89 16.77
N LYS A 49 0.75 4.74 16.53
CA LYS A 49 1.24 3.93 15.42
C LYS A 49 0.88 2.46 15.65
N VAL A 50 0.33 1.82 14.63
CA VAL A 50 0.02 0.40 14.70
C VAL A 50 1.32 -0.41 14.65
N SER A 51 1.48 -1.38 15.54
CA SER A 51 2.59 -2.33 15.48
C SER A 51 2.38 -3.29 14.31
N SER A 52 3.41 -3.43 13.45
CA SER A 52 3.39 -4.41 12.36
C SER A 52 3.64 -5.82 12.89
N ASN A 53 2.94 -6.80 12.33
CA ASN A 53 3.32 -8.20 12.54
C ASN A 53 4.48 -8.54 11.60
N GLU A 54 5.70 -8.64 12.14
CA GLU A 54 6.93 -8.87 11.37
C GLU A 54 7.02 -10.29 10.77
N ASN A 55 6.25 -11.24 11.29
CA ASN A 55 6.21 -12.62 10.82
C ASN A 55 4.80 -13.02 10.37
N PRO A 56 4.31 -12.48 9.24
CA PRO A 56 2.97 -12.78 8.76
C PRO A 56 2.88 -14.21 8.25
N ASP A 57 1.75 -14.87 8.53
CA ASP A 57 1.40 -16.10 7.84
C ASP A 57 1.04 -15.80 6.38
N LEU A 58 1.81 -16.38 5.45
CA LEU A 58 1.67 -16.22 4.00
C LEU A 58 0.91 -17.38 3.32
N THR A 59 0.64 -18.46 4.08
CA THR A 59 0.01 -19.67 3.55
C THR A 59 -1.42 -19.39 3.11
N GLN A 60 -1.77 -19.85 1.93
CA GLN A 60 -3.10 -19.62 1.32
C GLN A 60 -3.49 -18.14 1.23
N LYS A 61 -2.52 -17.27 1.12
CA LYS A 61 -2.71 -15.82 1.00
C LYS A 61 -1.85 -15.25 -0.11
N ILE A 62 -2.35 -14.17 -0.69
CA ILE A 62 -1.57 -13.35 -1.60
C ILE A 62 -1.05 -12.16 -0.80
N SER A 63 0.22 -11.85 -0.98
CA SER A 63 0.91 -10.72 -0.38
C SER A 63 1.60 -9.90 -1.45
N LEU A 64 1.86 -8.63 -1.18
CA LEU A 64 2.69 -7.78 -2.03
C LEU A 64 4.08 -7.62 -1.43
N ALA A 65 5.11 -7.58 -2.28
CA ALA A 65 6.44 -7.09 -1.93
C ALA A 65 6.76 -5.88 -2.81
N LEU A 66 7.25 -4.81 -2.19
CA LEU A 66 7.50 -3.52 -2.84
C LEU A 66 9.00 -3.22 -2.78
N ASP A 67 9.66 -3.30 -3.94
CA ASP A 67 11.09 -3.07 -4.07
C ASP A 67 11.35 -1.60 -4.44
N GLU A 68 11.73 -0.80 -3.44
CA GLU A 68 12.05 0.63 -3.56
C GLU A 68 10.91 1.48 -4.17
N ILE A 69 9.67 1.27 -3.76
CA ILE A 69 8.58 2.21 -4.12
C ILE A 69 8.78 3.51 -3.35
N GLN A 70 9.36 4.51 -4.01
CA GLN A 70 9.80 5.76 -3.38
C GLN A 70 8.77 6.89 -3.44
N ASP A 71 7.86 6.90 -4.44
CA ASP A 71 6.79 7.91 -4.50
C ASP A 71 5.72 7.62 -3.44
N PRO A 72 5.47 8.58 -2.52
CA PRO A 72 4.48 8.42 -1.46
C PRO A 72 3.05 8.23 -1.98
N GLY A 73 2.72 8.84 -3.14
CA GLY A 73 1.42 8.70 -3.78
C GLY A 73 1.20 7.28 -4.30
N ASN A 74 2.23 6.70 -4.92
CA ASN A 74 2.20 5.31 -5.38
C ASN A 74 2.07 4.34 -4.21
N LEU A 75 2.88 4.49 -3.16
CA LEU A 75 2.78 3.63 -1.97
C LEU A 75 1.37 3.69 -1.38
N GLY A 76 0.82 4.88 -1.14
CA GLY A 76 -0.52 5.01 -0.57
C GLY A 76 -1.61 4.42 -1.45
N THR A 77 -1.50 4.59 -2.78
CA THR A 77 -2.43 4.01 -3.75
C THR A 77 -2.32 2.48 -3.78
N ILE A 78 -1.12 1.92 -3.69
CA ILE A 78 -0.90 0.46 -3.62
C ILE A 78 -1.50 -0.10 -2.32
N ILE A 79 -1.32 0.55 -1.18
CA ILE A 79 -1.92 0.15 0.11
C ILE A 79 -3.45 0.11 -0.01
N ARG A 80 -4.05 1.15 -0.58
CA ARG A 80 -5.50 1.22 -0.82
C ARG A 80 -5.98 0.13 -1.78
N THR A 81 -5.23 -0.13 -2.84
CA THR A 81 -5.52 -1.19 -3.81
C THR A 81 -5.43 -2.57 -3.17
N ALA A 82 -4.42 -2.81 -2.34
CA ALA A 82 -4.25 -4.05 -1.58
C ALA A 82 -5.46 -4.30 -0.67
N ASP A 83 -5.87 -3.30 0.11
CA ASP A 83 -7.07 -3.38 0.96
C ASP A 83 -8.33 -3.69 0.15
N TRP A 84 -8.51 -3.04 -1.01
CA TRP A 84 -9.64 -3.29 -1.92
C TRP A 84 -9.73 -4.75 -2.37
N PHE A 85 -8.59 -5.37 -2.67
CA PHE A 85 -8.51 -6.77 -3.08
C PHE A 85 -8.35 -7.76 -1.92
N GLY A 86 -8.45 -7.32 -0.67
CA GLY A 86 -8.34 -8.19 0.51
C GLY A 86 -6.93 -8.65 0.82
N ILE A 87 -5.90 -8.05 0.22
CA ILE A 87 -4.49 -8.30 0.53
C ILE A 87 -4.19 -7.71 1.92
N ARG A 88 -3.73 -8.55 2.83
CA ARG A 88 -3.48 -8.15 4.21
C ARG A 88 -2.03 -7.80 4.50
N ASN A 89 -1.08 -8.29 3.72
CA ASN A 89 0.35 -8.11 3.98
C ASN A 89 1.03 -7.42 2.81
N ILE A 90 1.75 -6.35 3.12
CA ILE A 90 2.66 -5.65 2.21
C ILE A 90 4.03 -5.63 2.85
N ILE A 91 5.03 -6.13 2.13
CA ILE A 91 6.42 -6.17 2.55
C ILE A 91 7.19 -5.13 1.74
N CYS A 92 7.63 -4.07 2.37
CA CYS A 92 8.39 -2.99 1.76
C CYS A 92 9.89 -3.18 1.98
N SER A 93 10.70 -2.88 0.99
CA SER A 93 12.14 -2.69 1.19
C SER A 93 12.38 -1.48 2.08
N GLN A 94 13.53 -1.43 2.76
CA GLN A 94 13.91 -0.34 3.67
C GLN A 94 13.99 1.04 2.99
N HIS A 95 14.18 1.07 1.66
CA HIS A 95 14.26 2.30 0.86
C HIS A 95 12.93 2.73 0.24
N SER A 96 11.84 2.03 0.53
CA SER A 96 10.49 2.46 0.16
C SER A 96 10.05 3.68 0.97
N ALA A 97 9.09 4.45 0.45
CA ALA A 97 8.52 5.59 1.17
C ALA A 97 7.96 5.18 2.54
N ASP A 98 8.05 6.06 3.52
CA ASP A 98 7.50 5.83 4.86
C ASP A 98 5.96 5.82 4.81
N MET A 99 5.34 4.75 5.33
CA MET A 99 3.88 4.60 5.38
C MET A 99 3.18 5.69 6.21
N TYR A 100 3.91 6.34 7.12
CA TYR A 100 3.40 7.46 7.92
C TYR A 100 3.69 8.85 7.31
N ASN A 101 4.32 8.89 6.13
CA ASN A 101 4.42 10.15 5.39
C ASN A 101 3.02 10.73 5.16
N PRO A 102 2.77 12.02 5.40
CA PRO A 102 1.44 12.64 5.27
C PRO A 102 0.75 12.37 3.93
N LYS A 103 1.53 12.37 2.82
CA LYS A 103 1.01 12.08 1.48
C LYS A 103 0.61 10.60 1.33
N VAL A 104 1.33 9.66 1.95
CA VAL A 104 0.95 8.25 2.00
C VAL A 104 -0.35 8.09 2.78
N VAL A 105 -0.39 8.60 4.01
CA VAL A 105 -1.58 8.54 4.89
C VAL A 105 -2.82 9.06 4.17
N GLN A 106 -2.71 10.21 3.50
CA GLN A 106 -3.79 10.80 2.72
C GLN A 106 -4.23 9.89 1.57
N SER A 107 -3.28 9.34 0.81
CA SER A 107 -3.56 8.53 -0.39
C SER A 107 -4.17 7.16 -0.04
N THR A 108 -3.95 6.64 1.18
CA THR A 108 -4.51 5.35 1.62
C THR A 108 -6.01 5.39 1.88
N MET A 109 -6.60 6.57 2.10
CA MET A 109 -8.03 6.72 2.44
C MET A 109 -8.45 5.76 3.57
N ALA A 110 -7.71 5.79 4.70
CA ALA A 110 -7.87 4.94 5.89
C ALA A 110 -7.53 3.45 5.72
N SER A 111 -7.08 2.98 4.57
CA SER A 111 -6.64 1.58 4.37
C SER A 111 -5.41 1.22 5.20
N LEU A 112 -4.62 2.22 5.64
CA LEU A 112 -3.43 2.02 6.48
C LEU A 112 -3.72 1.25 7.78
N GLY A 113 -4.90 1.43 8.36
CA GLY A 113 -5.31 0.72 9.58
C GLY A 113 -5.80 -0.73 9.35
N ARG A 114 -5.89 -1.19 8.10
CA ARG A 114 -6.43 -2.50 7.73
C ARG A 114 -5.41 -3.43 7.07
N VAL A 115 -4.27 -2.89 6.67
CA VAL A 115 -3.19 -3.62 5.98
C VAL A 115 -1.95 -3.66 6.87
N ASN A 116 -1.37 -4.83 7.06
CA ASN A 116 -0.10 -5.01 7.76
C ASN A 116 1.05 -4.65 6.82
N ILE A 117 1.84 -3.66 7.18
CA ILE A 117 2.96 -3.18 6.36
C ILE A 117 4.25 -3.41 7.14
N ILE A 118 5.19 -4.10 6.51
CA ILE A 118 6.47 -4.50 7.11
C ILE A 118 7.61 -3.91 6.29
N TYR A 119 8.56 -3.25 6.95
CA TYR A 119 9.81 -2.80 6.34
C TYR A 119 10.95 -3.73 6.72
N THR A 120 11.56 -4.37 5.73
CA THR A 120 12.63 -5.35 5.98
C THR A 120 13.57 -5.48 4.77
N SER A 121 14.65 -6.27 4.92
CA SER A 121 15.40 -6.77 3.78
C SER A 121 14.53 -7.71 2.95
N LEU A 122 14.10 -7.27 1.77
CA LEU A 122 13.28 -8.10 0.89
C LEU A 122 13.99 -9.38 0.49
N VAL A 123 15.29 -9.33 0.27
CA VAL A 123 16.10 -10.49 -0.09
C VAL A 123 16.02 -11.57 0.99
N ASP A 124 16.23 -11.19 2.25
CA ASP A 124 16.20 -12.13 3.37
C ASP A 124 14.79 -12.66 3.63
N PHE A 125 13.79 -11.81 3.48
CA PHE A 125 12.38 -12.19 3.62
C PHE A 125 11.98 -13.20 2.54
N LEU A 126 12.30 -12.92 1.29
CA LEU A 126 11.94 -13.77 0.15
C LEU A 126 12.69 -15.11 0.17
N LYS A 127 13.97 -15.14 0.61
CA LYS A 127 14.73 -16.39 0.80
C LYS A 127 14.07 -17.32 1.82
N LYS A 128 13.50 -16.77 2.88
CA LYS A 128 12.82 -17.53 3.95
C LYS A 128 11.39 -17.91 3.62
N SER A 129 10.78 -17.23 2.66
CA SER A 129 9.37 -17.41 2.33
C SER A 129 9.12 -18.73 1.59
N PRO A 130 8.18 -19.58 2.05
CA PRO A 130 7.89 -20.88 1.44
C PRO A 130 6.98 -20.78 0.21
N VAL A 131 6.32 -19.62 -0.01
CA VAL A 131 5.32 -19.46 -1.07
C VAL A 131 5.96 -18.95 -2.37
N LYS A 132 5.28 -19.17 -3.51
CA LYS A 132 5.76 -18.76 -4.84
C LYS A 132 5.87 -17.24 -4.96
N LYS A 133 6.86 -16.78 -5.70
CA LYS A 133 7.21 -15.39 -5.93
C LYS A 133 7.04 -15.04 -7.40
N TYR A 134 6.25 -13.99 -7.66
CA TYR A 134 5.91 -13.50 -8.99
C TYR A 134 6.46 -12.10 -9.18
N ALA A 135 7.54 -11.95 -9.95
CA ALA A 135 8.10 -10.65 -10.26
C ALA A 135 7.36 -9.98 -11.42
N THR A 136 7.00 -8.70 -11.25
CA THR A 136 6.38 -7.91 -12.31
C THR A 136 7.46 -7.20 -13.12
N VAL A 137 7.63 -7.59 -14.38
CA VAL A 137 8.70 -7.10 -15.24
C VAL A 137 8.16 -6.68 -16.61
N LEU A 138 8.95 -5.94 -17.39
CA LEU A 138 8.55 -5.53 -18.75
C LEU A 138 8.58 -6.70 -19.76
N ASN A 139 9.49 -7.66 -19.56
CA ASN A 139 9.72 -8.79 -20.47
C ASN A 139 9.55 -10.11 -19.72
N GLY A 140 8.31 -10.45 -19.37
CA GLY A 140 7.95 -11.67 -18.66
C GLY A 140 6.91 -12.50 -19.41
N GLN A 141 6.39 -13.53 -18.75
CA GLN A 141 5.25 -14.28 -19.26
C GLN A 141 4.02 -13.37 -19.26
N PRO A 142 3.28 -13.28 -20.39
CA PRO A 142 2.07 -12.48 -20.46
C PRO A 142 1.07 -12.77 -19.35
N LEU A 143 0.59 -11.73 -18.67
CA LEU A 143 -0.32 -11.86 -17.53
C LEU A 143 -1.60 -12.62 -17.87
N GLN A 144 -2.06 -12.55 -19.13
CA GLN A 144 -3.26 -13.27 -19.59
C GLN A 144 -3.06 -14.80 -19.62
N GLN A 145 -1.81 -15.27 -19.74
CA GLN A 145 -1.47 -16.71 -19.72
C GLN A 145 -1.30 -17.25 -18.30
N ILE A 146 -1.32 -16.38 -17.29
CA ILE A 146 -1.23 -16.80 -15.89
C ILE A 146 -2.63 -17.12 -15.38
N LYS A 147 -2.79 -18.33 -14.84
CA LYS A 147 -4.02 -18.71 -14.14
C LYS A 147 -4.16 -17.92 -12.84
N PRO A 148 -5.39 -17.65 -12.39
CA PRO A 148 -5.62 -17.08 -11.06
C PRO A 148 -4.89 -17.88 -9.98
N ILE A 149 -4.36 -17.16 -8.99
CA ILE A 149 -3.58 -17.74 -7.90
C ILE A 149 -4.34 -17.53 -6.58
N GLN A 150 -4.11 -18.39 -5.61
CA GLN A 150 -4.67 -18.25 -4.25
C GLN A 150 -3.58 -18.00 -3.21
N GLU A 151 -2.31 -18.23 -3.59
CA GLU A 151 -1.16 -18.08 -2.71
C GLU A 151 0.03 -17.55 -3.49
N GLY A 152 0.81 -16.67 -2.85
CA GLY A 152 2.09 -16.19 -3.36
C GLY A 152 2.40 -14.75 -3.00
N ILE A 153 3.61 -14.33 -3.33
CA ILE A 153 4.07 -12.95 -3.20
C ILE A 153 4.19 -12.35 -4.60
N ILE A 154 3.47 -11.27 -4.84
CA ILE A 154 3.58 -10.46 -6.05
C ILE A 154 4.56 -9.33 -5.76
N ILE A 155 5.62 -9.23 -6.55
CA ILE A 155 6.70 -8.26 -6.34
C ILE A 155 6.56 -7.15 -7.38
N VAL A 156 6.46 -5.91 -6.89
CA VAL A 156 6.39 -4.68 -7.70
C VAL A 156 7.66 -3.89 -7.44
N GLY A 157 8.36 -3.51 -8.49
CA GLY A 157 9.62 -2.79 -8.41
C GLY A 157 9.48 -1.27 -8.53
N ASN A 158 10.59 -0.59 -8.34
CA ASN A 158 10.77 0.84 -8.54
C ASN A 158 10.37 1.26 -9.97
N GLU A 159 9.80 2.45 -10.11
CA GLU A 159 9.28 2.97 -11.37
C GLU A 159 10.36 3.16 -12.46
N SER A 160 11.59 3.46 -12.03
CA SER A 160 12.70 3.73 -12.95
C SER A 160 13.64 2.55 -13.09
N LYS A 161 13.97 1.87 -11.98
CA LYS A 161 14.96 0.80 -11.93
C LYS A 161 14.36 -0.61 -12.09
N GLY A 162 13.04 -0.74 -11.90
CA GLY A 162 12.36 -2.04 -11.83
C GLY A 162 12.71 -2.80 -10.55
N ILE A 163 12.67 -4.12 -10.63
CA ILE A 163 13.04 -5.04 -9.53
C ILE A 163 14.53 -5.34 -9.64
N SER A 164 15.24 -5.34 -8.51
CA SER A 164 16.67 -5.64 -8.44
C SER A 164 17.00 -7.07 -8.92
N ASN A 165 18.17 -7.26 -9.54
CA ASN A 165 18.58 -8.57 -10.05
C ASN A 165 18.66 -9.63 -8.95
N GLU A 166 19.04 -9.24 -7.74
CA GLU A 166 19.09 -10.15 -6.59
C GLU A 166 17.69 -10.68 -6.25
N ILE A 167 16.67 -9.82 -6.22
CA ILE A 167 15.28 -10.21 -6.00
C ILE A 167 14.74 -11.03 -7.18
N LEU A 168 15.05 -10.65 -8.42
CA LEU A 168 14.64 -11.41 -9.60
C LEU A 168 15.14 -12.84 -9.59
N SER A 169 16.35 -13.07 -9.08
CA SER A 169 16.94 -14.42 -8.97
C SER A 169 16.21 -15.34 -7.98
N LEU A 170 15.43 -14.77 -7.06
CA LEU A 170 14.63 -15.49 -6.07
C LEU A 170 13.20 -15.78 -6.55
N CYS A 171 12.81 -15.26 -7.71
CA CYS A 171 11.44 -15.34 -8.18
C CYS A 171 11.19 -16.61 -8.99
N ASP A 172 10.05 -17.27 -8.74
CA ASP A 172 9.63 -18.46 -9.47
C ASP A 172 9.08 -18.14 -10.85
N LYS A 173 8.50 -16.94 -11.01
CA LYS A 173 7.95 -16.47 -12.29
C LYS A 173 8.16 -14.99 -12.48
N GLN A 174 8.43 -14.61 -13.71
CA GLN A 174 8.44 -13.24 -14.19
C GLN A 174 7.20 -13.03 -15.07
N ILE A 175 6.36 -12.07 -14.71
CA ILE A 175 5.07 -11.79 -15.35
C ILE A 175 5.04 -10.37 -15.91
N THR A 176 4.34 -10.16 -17.01
CA THR A 176 4.24 -8.85 -17.66
C THR A 176 2.82 -8.50 -18.03
N ILE A 177 2.51 -7.21 -17.96
CA ILE A 177 1.33 -6.62 -18.60
C ILE A 177 1.73 -6.33 -20.04
N GLU A 178 1.05 -6.94 -21.00
CA GLU A 178 1.38 -6.76 -22.41
C GLU A 178 1.19 -5.31 -22.86
N ARG A 179 2.25 -4.74 -23.41
CA ARG A 179 2.24 -3.40 -23.99
C ARG A 179 1.77 -3.46 -25.45
N LYS A 180 0.78 -2.63 -25.80
CA LYS A 180 0.31 -2.45 -27.18
C LYS A 180 0.71 -1.09 -27.78
N GLY A 181 1.03 -0.14 -26.94
CA GLY A 181 1.44 1.21 -27.33
C GLY A 181 2.94 1.45 -27.22
N SER A 182 3.34 2.71 -27.25
CA SER A 182 4.75 3.15 -27.20
C SER A 182 5.23 3.62 -25.83
N ALA A 183 4.37 3.69 -24.81
CA ALA A 183 4.76 4.08 -23.45
C ALA A 183 5.81 3.12 -22.89
N GLU A 184 6.87 3.63 -22.26
CA GLU A 184 7.98 2.82 -21.76
C GLU A 184 7.58 1.94 -20.58
N SER A 185 6.75 2.46 -19.65
CA SER A 185 6.26 1.76 -18.48
C SER A 185 4.87 2.26 -18.07
N LEU A 186 4.22 1.53 -17.16
CA LEU A 186 3.04 1.97 -16.44
C LEU A 186 3.44 2.45 -15.04
N ASN A 187 2.64 3.35 -14.47
CA ASN A 187 2.75 3.71 -13.07
C ASN A 187 2.66 2.45 -12.19
N ALA A 188 3.49 2.38 -11.12
CA ALA A 188 3.60 1.20 -10.27
C ALA A 188 2.27 0.81 -9.60
N ALA A 189 1.49 1.80 -9.14
CA ALA A 189 0.20 1.53 -8.52
C ALA A 189 -0.84 1.03 -9.53
N VAL A 190 -0.82 1.56 -10.75
CA VAL A 190 -1.68 1.08 -11.86
C VAL A 190 -1.31 -0.35 -12.24
N SER A 191 -0.02 -0.63 -12.37
CA SER A 191 0.48 -1.99 -12.66
C SER A 191 0.05 -2.98 -11.58
N ALA A 192 0.22 -2.63 -10.30
CA ALA A 192 -0.22 -3.44 -9.18
C ALA A 192 -1.73 -3.75 -9.24
N ALA A 193 -2.56 -2.74 -9.52
CA ALA A 193 -4.01 -2.92 -9.63
C ALA A 193 -4.42 -3.88 -10.75
N ILE A 194 -3.82 -3.74 -11.94
CA ILE A 194 -4.10 -4.62 -13.11
C ILE A 194 -3.70 -6.06 -12.79
N ILE A 195 -2.51 -6.25 -12.20
CA ILE A 195 -1.99 -7.57 -11.87
C ILE A 195 -2.84 -8.24 -10.80
N LEU A 196 -3.17 -7.53 -9.74
CA LEU A 196 -4.03 -8.04 -8.67
C LEU A 196 -5.41 -8.42 -9.20
N TYR A 197 -6.03 -7.55 -9.98
CA TYR A 197 -7.32 -7.86 -10.60
C TYR A 197 -7.28 -9.16 -11.40
N ARG A 198 -6.26 -9.32 -12.26
CA ARG A 198 -6.16 -10.50 -13.13
C ARG A 198 -5.80 -11.79 -12.38
N LEU A 199 -4.94 -11.72 -11.37
CA LEU A 199 -4.49 -12.89 -10.64
C LEU A 199 -5.49 -13.38 -9.58
N LEU A 200 -6.39 -12.51 -9.11
CA LEU A 200 -7.38 -12.83 -8.08
C LEU A 200 -8.73 -13.27 -8.67
N HIS A 201 -9.03 -12.92 -9.93
CA HIS A 201 -10.32 -13.22 -10.55
C HIS A 201 -10.16 -14.23 -11.68
N LYS A 202 -11.18 -15.12 -11.81
CA LYS A 202 -11.28 -16.13 -12.88
C LYS A 202 -11.69 -15.50 -14.20
#